data_4561a973eade956e10f05ebc6bc291d9
#
_entry.id   4561a973eade956e10f05ebc6bc291d9
#
_cell.length_a   1.000
_cell.length_b   1.000
_cell.length_c   1.000
_cell.angle_alpha   90.00
_cell.angle_beta   90.00
_cell.angle_gamma   90.00
#
_symmetry.space_group_name_H-M   'P 1'
#
loop_
_entity.id
_entity.type
_entity.pdbx_description
1 polymer ?
#
loop_
_entity_poly.entity_id
_entity_poly.type
_entity_poly.pdbx_seq_one_letter_code
_entity_poly.pdbx_strand_id
1 'polypeptide(L)'
;MKKIVLFFMMASASLMVCADNKNISKEESLARKNYFKAVDYFEAGDAKSALKYVDLAEKALNKTNARLSYVKAKALYQQGDLVETQKACSKFFSSNPMQDNGYFEMKQILDDVTTQLNAAAAQRREEAAAQREAQIEAAARAEAEAKERADVMASAAERRAKDAENQAAVDAKIADEFKAVQAKNSKDAYQQFIYTYPSSKSAAVAKAEMQKKWPAPVRVMRKNKYGYQKGNDLVIKAKYDNASEFSEGLARVGKGNKYGFVTEDGKEIVPIQFAAASNFSYGFAAVKMDEGNCYFIDKTGKKMDSQVYADARAFNEGLAPVQAGDSYLYGFIDTKGNSVIEPKYNNVSWFYEGLAAVCKNVGGAKRYAYINKDGKAITDFIFEEAKDFQNGVARVKANGKFGLIDKFGAPITECVYDYISDFANDGYALAKKSNIKIYLDREGGSWAKVNGKYVEVKF
;
A
#
# COMPACT_ATOMS: atom_id res chain seq x y z
N MET A 1 -66.06 21.68 -9.56
CA MET A 1 -66.49 20.32 -9.24
C MET A 1 -66.21 19.86 -7.78
N LYS A 2 -65.32 20.52 -7.01
CA LYS A 2 -65.00 20.16 -5.61
C LYS A 2 -66.10 20.47 -4.56
N LYS A 3 -66.99 21.41 -4.81
CA LYS A 3 -68.05 21.82 -3.85
C LYS A 3 -69.32 20.97 -3.90
N ILE A 4 -69.57 20.23 -5.00
CA ILE A 4 -70.82 19.49 -5.20
C ILE A 4 -70.83 18.13 -4.50
N VAL A 5 -69.69 17.44 -4.38
CA VAL A 5 -69.60 16.11 -3.79
C VAL A 5 -69.78 16.14 -2.27
N LEU A 6 -69.29 17.22 -1.61
CA LEU A 6 -69.47 17.37 -0.16
C LEU A 6 -70.89 17.77 0.24
N PHE A 7 -71.61 18.48 -0.67
CA PHE A 7 -72.97 18.87 -0.42
C PHE A 7 -73.95 17.70 -0.32
N PHE A 8 -73.70 16.61 -1.05
CA PHE A 8 -74.52 15.38 -0.95
C PHE A 8 -74.25 14.57 0.36
N MET A 9 -73.01 14.61 0.91
CA MET A 9 -72.74 14.04 2.25
C MET A 9 -73.27 14.90 3.37
N MET A 10 -73.37 16.23 3.15
CA MET A 10 -74.04 17.15 4.09
C MET A 10 -75.57 16.97 4.08
N ALA A 11 -76.18 16.64 2.90
CA ALA A 11 -77.60 16.37 2.83
C ALA A 11 -77.99 15.10 3.61
N SER A 12 -77.15 14.03 3.60
CA SER A 12 -77.38 12.87 4.43
C SER A 12 -77.09 13.10 5.91
N ALA A 13 -76.22 14.09 6.25
CA ALA A 13 -76.02 14.55 7.61
C ALA A 13 -77.21 15.39 8.13
N SER A 14 -77.87 16.16 7.24
CA SER A 14 -79.09 16.93 7.59
C SER A 14 -80.30 16.06 7.84
N LEU A 15 -80.41 14.89 7.18
CA LEU A 15 -81.51 13.93 7.41
C LEU A 15 -81.35 13.17 8.75
N MET A 16 -80.16 13.10 9.32
CA MET A 16 -79.94 12.56 10.70
C MET A 16 -80.05 13.63 11.78
N VAL A 17 -80.21 14.88 11.44
CA VAL A 17 -80.39 16.00 12.40
C VAL A 17 -81.84 16.15 12.83
N CYS A 18 -82.84 15.54 12.12
CA CYS A 18 -84.26 15.65 12.43
C CYS A 18 -84.86 14.50 13.18
N ALA A 19 -84.11 13.47 13.56
CA ALA A 19 -84.60 12.38 14.44
C ALA A 19 -83.93 12.48 15.81
N ASP A 20 -84.71 12.89 16.79
CA ASP A 20 -84.51 12.78 18.25
C ASP A 20 -83.24 13.34 18.90
N ASN A 21 -83.35 14.58 19.28
CA ASN A 21 -82.35 15.34 20.05
C ASN A 21 -82.41 15.06 21.58
N LYS A 22 -82.72 13.87 22.04
CA LYS A 22 -82.97 13.67 23.48
C LYS A 22 -82.04 12.70 24.23
N ASN A 23 -81.07 12.02 23.57
CA ASN A 23 -80.15 11.11 24.29
C ASN A 23 -78.79 10.89 23.59
N ILE A 24 -78.10 11.96 23.21
CA ILE A 24 -76.70 11.86 22.72
C ILE A 24 -75.77 11.88 23.91
N SER A 25 -74.93 10.86 24.08
CA SER A 25 -73.94 10.84 25.16
C SER A 25 -72.91 12.00 25.01
N LYS A 26 -72.26 12.37 26.14
CA LYS A 26 -71.20 13.41 26.12
C LYS A 26 -70.06 13.01 25.16
N GLU A 27 -69.74 11.73 25.09
CA GLU A 27 -68.71 11.17 24.23
C GLU A 27 -69.07 11.27 22.75
N GLU A 28 -70.32 10.95 22.39
CA GLU A 28 -70.83 11.10 21.01
C GLU A 28 -70.86 12.58 20.58
N SER A 29 -71.28 13.48 21.48
CA SER A 29 -71.26 14.91 21.22
C SER A 29 -69.85 15.43 20.95
N LEU A 30 -68.86 14.99 21.77
CA LEU A 30 -67.46 15.31 21.62
C LEU A 30 -66.90 14.77 20.29
N ALA A 31 -67.17 13.52 19.99
CA ALA A 31 -66.72 12.90 18.74
C ALA A 31 -67.28 13.62 17.49
N ARG A 32 -68.57 14.00 17.54
CA ARG A 32 -69.23 14.77 16.51
C ARG A 32 -68.53 16.16 16.23
N LYS A 33 -68.23 16.85 17.34
CA LYS A 33 -67.49 18.14 17.30
C LYS A 33 -66.10 17.95 16.67
N ASN A 34 -65.37 16.90 17.05
CA ASN A 34 -64.04 16.63 16.53
C ASN A 34 -64.10 16.19 15.04
N TYR A 35 -65.11 15.42 14.65
CA TYR A 35 -65.33 15.02 13.25
C TYR A 35 -65.51 16.28 12.35
N PHE A 36 -66.37 17.21 12.71
CA PHE A 36 -66.55 18.43 11.91
C PHE A 36 -65.26 19.27 11.83
N LYS A 37 -64.51 19.40 12.90
CA LYS A 37 -63.17 20.03 12.86
C LYS A 37 -62.22 19.31 11.94
N ALA A 38 -62.22 17.99 11.93
CA ALA A 38 -61.40 17.19 11.04
C ALA A 38 -61.74 17.47 9.56
N VAL A 39 -63.02 17.60 9.23
CA VAL A 39 -63.51 17.94 7.90
C VAL A 39 -63.08 19.37 7.53
N ASP A 40 -63.27 20.35 8.42
CA ASP A 40 -62.87 21.75 8.17
C ASP A 40 -61.36 21.88 7.87
N TYR A 41 -60.53 21.23 8.68
CA TYR A 41 -59.06 21.22 8.44
C TYR A 41 -58.68 20.49 7.17
N PHE A 42 -59.36 19.40 6.82
CA PHE A 42 -59.10 18.69 5.57
C PHE A 42 -59.48 19.54 4.36
N GLU A 43 -60.58 20.24 4.38
CA GLU A 43 -61.04 21.15 3.34
C GLU A 43 -60.09 22.36 3.20
N ALA A 44 -59.52 22.84 4.32
CA ALA A 44 -58.50 23.88 4.30
C ALA A 44 -57.11 23.38 3.83
N GLY A 45 -56.97 22.10 3.52
CA GLY A 45 -55.72 21.50 3.05
C GLY A 45 -54.74 21.11 4.17
N ASP A 46 -55.14 21.27 5.43
CA ASP A 46 -54.32 20.84 6.61
C ASP A 46 -54.63 19.42 7.02
N ALA A 47 -54.08 18.49 6.24
CA ALA A 47 -54.23 17.05 6.45
C ALA A 47 -53.72 16.60 7.84
N LYS A 48 -52.69 17.27 8.37
CA LYS A 48 -52.08 16.93 9.68
C LYS A 48 -53.04 17.24 10.82
N SER A 49 -53.64 18.42 10.80
CA SER A 49 -54.66 18.81 11.82
C SER A 49 -55.94 17.98 11.62
N ALA A 50 -56.32 17.66 10.38
CA ALA A 50 -57.46 16.80 10.11
C ALA A 50 -57.28 15.41 10.78
N LEU A 51 -56.14 14.75 10.61
CA LEU A 51 -55.80 13.46 11.25
C LEU A 51 -55.85 13.53 12.76
N LYS A 52 -55.30 14.60 13.36
CA LYS A 52 -55.35 14.81 14.80
C LYS A 52 -56.79 14.81 15.32
N TYR A 53 -57.68 15.50 14.62
CA TYR A 53 -59.11 15.56 15.04
C TYR A 53 -59.88 14.29 14.70
N VAL A 54 -59.53 13.52 13.68
CA VAL A 54 -60.04 12.17 13.47
C VAL A 54 -59.68 11.25 14.63
N ASP A 55 -58.40 11.27 15.07
CA ASP A 55 -57.96 10.43 16.18
C ASP A 55 -58.65 10.81 17.52
N LEU A 56 -58.90 12.10 17.72
CA LEU A 56 -59.68 12.56 18.91
C LEU A 56 -61.16 12.11 18.83
N ALA A 57 -61.74 12.05 17.63
CA ALA A 57 -63.10 11.54 17.45
C ALA A 57 -63.17 10.02 17.63
N GLU A 58 -62.20 9.27 17.09
CA GLU A 58 -62.10 7.82 17.30
C GLU A 58 -61.93 7.47 18.78
N LYS A 59 -61.07 8.23 19.49
CA LYS A 59 -60.85 8.06 20.92
C LYS A 59 -62.11 8.32 21.74
N ALA A 60 -62.88 9.37 21.42
CA ALA A 60 -64.12 9.68 22.11
C ALA A 60 -65.20 8.61 21.89
N LEU A 61 -65.26 7.98 20.73
CA LEU A 61 -66.20 6.89 20.41
C LEU A 61 -65.72 5.50 20.86
N ASN A 62 -64.44 5.36 21.23
CA ASN A 62 -63.75 4.09 21.43
C ASN A 62 -63.92 3.11 20.24
N LYS A 63 -64.09 3.64 19.04
CA LYS A 63 -64.27 2.92 17.78
C LYS A 63 -64.12 3.87 16.58
N THR A 64 -63.86 3.30 15.41
CA THR A 64 -63.96 4.01 14.13
C THR A 64 -65.31 3.70 13.45
N ASN A 65 -65.64 4.51 12.45
CA ASN A 65 -66.78 4.27 11.54
C ASN A 65 -66.41 4.71 10.12
N ALA A 66 -67.30 4.41 9.15
CA ALA A 66 -67.03 4.73 7.74
C ALA A 66 -66.70 6.21 7.51
N ARG A 67 -67.36 7.15 8.19
CA ARG A 67 -67.13 8.62 7.99
C ARG A 67 -65.76 9.03 8.50
N LEU A 68 -65.35 8.54 9.69
CA LEU A 68 -64.03 8.82 10.23
C LEU A 68 -62.93 8.18 9.37
N SER A 69 -63.12 6.91 8.94
CA SER A 69 -62.18 6.23 8.06
C SER A 69 -62.06 6.88 6.69
N TYR A 70 -63.14 7.46 6.16
CA TYR A 70 -63.13 8.21 4.93
C TYR A 70 -62.25 9.48 5.01
N VAL A 71 -62.46 10.32 6.02
CA VAL A 71 -61.64 11.54 6.21
C VAL A 71 -60.18 11.17 6.50
N LYS A 72 -59.95 10.13 7.31
CA LYS A 72 -58.63 9.61 7.63
C LYS A 72 -57.86 9.16 6.38
N ALA A 73 -58.49 8.33 5.55
CA ALA A 73 -57.86 7.85 4.33
C ALA A 73 -57.52 8.97 3.36
N LYS A 74 -58.41 9.94 3.15
CA LYS A 74 -58.17 11.08 2.28
C LYS A 74 -57.04 11.96 2.79
N ALA A 75 -56.97 12.23 4.09
CA ALA A 75 -55.89 13.02 4.71
C ALA A 75 -54.56 12.32 4.62
N LEU A 76 -54.47 11.01 4.89
CA LEU A 76 -53.27 10.19 4.73
C LEU A 76 -52.81 10.11 3.27
N TYR A 77 -53.77 9.93 2.34
CA TYR A 77 -53.44 9.94 0.90
C TYR A 77 -52.84 11.27 0.46
N GLN A 78 -53.39 12.41 0.93
CA GLN A 78 -52.85 13.73 0.67
C GLN A 78 -51.43 13.94 1.24
N GLN A 79 -51.08 13.26 2.33
CA GLN A 79 -49.74 13.25 2.90
C GLN A 79 -48.77 12.28 2.22
N GLY A 80 -49.27 11.41 1.33
CA GLY A 80 -48.46 10.39 0.67
C GLY A 80 -48.18 9.15 1.55
N ASP A 81 -48.83 8.99 2.68
CA ASP A 81 -48.71 7.79 3.50
C ASP A 81 -49.57 6.66 2.96
N LEU A 82 -49.01 5.99 1.94
CA LEU A 82 -49.75 4.96 1.21
C LEU A 82 -50.15 3.76 2.09
N VAL A 83 -49.32 3.36 3.03
CA VAL A 83 -49.55 2.20 3.90
C VAL A 83 -50.70 2.46 4.85
N GLU A 84 -50.70 3.59 5.54
CA GLU A 84 -51.78 3.96 6.47
C GLU A 84 -53.04 4.34 5.71
N THR A 85 -52.94 4.89 4.49
CA THR A 85 -54.09 5.12 3.59
C THR A 85 -54.78 3.80 3.26
N GLN A 86 -54.02 2.76 2.86
CA GLN A 86 -54.60 1.45 2.56
C GLN A 86 -55.34 0.85 3.76
N LYS A 87 -54.77 0.98 4.97
CA LYS A 87 -55.39 0.53 6.22
C LYS A 87 -56.69 1.29 6.50
N ALA A 88 -56.70 2.60 6.30
CA ALA A 88 -57.88 3.42 6.52
C ALA A 88 -59.00 3.11 5.49
N CYS A 89 -58.65 2.87 4.21
CA CYS A 89 -59.57 2.39 3.18
C CYS A 89 -60.17 1.02 3.58
N SER A 90 -59.36 0.07 4.04
CA SER A 90 -59.80 -1.23 4.48
C SER A 90 -60.80 -1.14 5.65
N LYS A 91 -60.56 -0.25 6.62
CA LYS A 91 -61.48 0.04 7.71
C LYS A 91 -62.79 0.66 7.25
N PHE A 92 -62.73 1.57 6.25
CA PHE A 92 -63.89 2.16 5.63
C PHE A 92 -64.82 1.05 5.04
N PHE A 93 -64.27 0.16 4.19
CA PHE A 93 -65.04 -0.89 3.56
C PHE A 93 -65.55 -1.94 4.56
N SER A 94 -64.78 -2.24 5.61
CA SER A 94 -65.24 -3.16 6.68
C SER A 94 -66.41 -2.61 7.52
N SER A 95 -66.64 -1.31 7.45
CA SER A 95 -67.80 -0.66 8.13
C SER A 95 -69.09 -0.73 7.33
N ASN A 96 -69.15 -1.49 6.24
CA ASN A 96 -70.30 -1.66 5.34
C ASN A 96 -70.93 -0.32 4.94
N PRO A 97 -70.19 0.59 4.27
CA PRO A 97 -70.66 1.93 3.88
C PRO A 97 -71.72 1.84 2.81
N MET A 98 -72.58 2.89 2.70
CA MET A 98 -73.51 3.01 1.58
C MET A 98 -72.69 3.21 0.26
N GLN A 99 -73.19 2.65 -0.85
CA GLN A 99 -72.57 2.78 -2.17
C GLN A 99 -72.97 4.11 -2.82
N ASP A 100 -72.45 5.20 -2.27
CA ASP A 100 -72.56 6.57 -2.75
C ASP A 100 -71.29 7.03 -3.44
N ASN A 101 -71.21 8.33 -3.79
CA ASN A 101 -70.02 8.90 -4.40
C ASN A 101 -68.76 8.76 -3.52
N GLY A 102 -68.91 8.81 -2.23
CA GLY A 102 -67.79 8.62 -1.29
C GLY A 102 -67.25 7.16 -1.29
N TYR A 103 -68.12 6.18 -1.51
CA TYR A 103 -67.71 4.79 -1.69
C TYR A 103 -66.88 4.60 -2.95
N PHE A 104 -67.30 5.20 -4.08
CA PHE A 104 -66.56 5.08 -5.34
C PHE A 104 -65.23 5.82 -5.31
N GLU A 105 -65.19 7.04 -4.69
CA GLU A 105 -63.96 7.75 -4.49
C GLU A 105 -62.96 6.95 -3.62
N MET A 106 -63.43 6.35 -2.55
CA MET A 106 -62.57 5.53 -1.68
C MET A 106 -62.04 4.29 -2.39
N LYS A 107 -62.85 3.69 -3.28
CA LYS A 107 -62.41 2.57 -4.11
C LYS A 107 -61.29 3.00 -5.07
N GLN A 108 -61.41 4.16 -5.71
CA GLN A 108 -60.34 4.71 -6.56
C GLN A 108 -59.04 4.94 -5.77
N ILE A 109 -59.12 5.54 -4.58
CA ILE A 109 -57.97 5.75 -3.72
C ILE A 109 -57.32 4.40 -3.33
N LEU A 110 -58.10 3.38 -2.97
CA LEU A 110 -57.57 2.08 -2.63
C LEU A 110 -56.89 1.39 -3.82
N ASP A 111 -57.47 1.48 -5.01
CA ASP A 111 -56.89 0.91 -6.23
C ASP A 111 -55.59 1.61 -6.60
N ASP A 112 -55.52 2.94 -6.52
CA ASP A 112 -54.32 3.73 -6.80
C ASP A 112 -53.21 3.44 -5.77
N VAL A 113 -53.55 3.46 -4.49
CA VAL A 113 -52.60 3.13 -3.41
C VAL A 113 -52.08 1.70 -3.55
N THR A 114 -52.95 0.75 -3.88
CA THR A 114 -52.53 -0.64 -4.07
C THR A 114 -51.58 -0.78 -5.25
N THR A 115 -51.85 -0.05 -6.35
CA THR A 115 -51.00 -0.05 -7.53
C THR A 115 -49.62 0.54 -7.19
N GLN A 116 -49.56 1.69 -6.48
CA GLN A 116 -48.30 2.33 -6.09
C GLN A 116 -47.51 1.44 -5.12
N LEU A 117 -48.12 0.83 -4.13
CA LEU A 117 -47.47 -0.10 -3.19
C LEU A 117 -46.89 -1.33 -3.89
N ASN A 118 -47.65 -1.90 -4.84
CA ASN A 118 -47.19 -3.06 -5.63
C ASN A 118 -46.02 -2.68 -6.53
N ALA A 119 -46.03 -1.50 -7.19
CA ALA A 119 -44.93 -0.98 -7.99
C ALA A 119 -43.67 -0.76 -7.13
N ALA A 120 -43.81 -0.14 -5.98
CA ALA A 120 -42.70 0.08 -5.06
C ALA A 120 -42.11 -1.23 -4.52
N ALA A 121 -42.98 -2.24 -4.25
CA ALA A 121 -42.52 -3.56 -3.85
C ALA A 121 -41.78 -4.32 -4.95
N ALA A 122 -42.25 -4.21 -6.20
CA ALA A 122 -41.59 -4.79 -7.37
C ALA A 122 -40.20 -4.14 -7.58
N GLN A 123 -40.12 -2.83 -7.55
CA GLN A 123 -38.84 -2.10 -7.67
C GLN A 123 -37.84 -2.51 -6.57
N ARG A 124 -38.26 -2.58 -5.32
CA ARG A 124 -37.38 -3.04 -4.21
C ARG A 124 -36.88 -4.46 -4.41
N ARG A 125 -37.71 -5.36 -4.98
CA ARG A 125 -37.31 -6.75 -5.29
C ARG A 125 -36.25 -6.75 -6.40
N GLU A 126 -36.43 -5.94 -7.43
CA GLU A 126 -35.49 -5.83 -8.54
C GLU A 126 -34.16 -5.24 -8.08
N GLU A 127 -34.16 -4.16 -7.29
CA GLU A 127 -32.95 -3.58 -6.70
C GLU A 127 -32.23 -4.58 -5.79
N ALA A 128 -32.96 -5.33 -4.97
CA ALA A 128 -32.37 -6.35 -4.10
C ALA A 128 -31.79 -7.54 -4.91
N ALA A 129 -32.41 -7.91 -6.03
CA ALA A 129 -31.90 -8.94 -6.92
C ALA A 129 -30.61 -8.48 -7.60
N ALA A 130 -30.58 -7.26 -8.14
CA ALA A 130 -29.39 -6.67 -8.76
C ALA A 130 -28.23 -6.53 -7.77
N GLN A 131 -28.51 -6.12 -6.52
CA GLN A 131 -27.48 -6.05 -5.47
C GLN A 131 -26.91 -7.43 -5.13
N ARG A 132 -27.74 -8.48 -5.07
CA ARG A 132 -27.28 -9.86 -4.83
C ARG A 132 -26.41 -10.37 -5.98
N GLU A 133 -26.82 -10.12 -7.21
CA GLU A 133 -26.05 -10.50 -8.39
C GLU A 133 -24.69 -9.82 -8.43
N ALA A 134 -24.63 -8.51 -8.18
CA ALA A 134 -23.36 -7.75 -8.06
C ALA A 134 -22.46 -8.27 -6.93
N GLN A 135 -23.05 -8.69 -5.78
CA GLN A 135 -22.28 -9.30 -4.69
C GLN A 135 -21.69 -10.66 -5.06
N ILE A 136 -22.47 -11.50 -5.77
CA ILE A 136 -22.00 -12.81 -6.24
C ILE A 136 -20.88 -12.64 -7.25
N GLU A 137 -21.02 -11.71 -8.21
CA GLU A 137 -19.99 -11.43 -9.20
C GLU A 137 -18.70 -10.89 -8.54
N ALA A 138 -18.83 -9.96 -7.60
CA ALA A 138 -17.69 -9.43 -6.85
C ALA A 138 -16.97 -10.52 -6.02
N ALA A 139 -17.73 -11.43 -5.39
CA ALA A 139 -17.16 -12.56 -4.64
C ALA A 139 -16.44 -13.55 -5.56
N ALA A 140 -17.02 -13.89 -6.70
CA ALA A 140 -16.39 -14.76 -7.69
C ALA A 140 -15.11 -14.17 -8.27
N ARG A 141 -15.10 -12.85 -8.53
CA ARG A 141 -13.90 -12.12 -8.99
C ARG A 141 -12.81 -12.13 -7.94
N ALA A 142 -13.16 -11.85 -6.67
CA ALA A 142 -12.20 -11.89 -5.56
C ALA A 142 -11.61 -13.29 -5.35
N GLU A 143 -12.42 -14.35 -5.49
CA GLU A 143 -11.95 -15.73 -5.39
C GLU A 143 -11.00 -16.09 -6.55
N ALA A 144 -11.33 -15.70 -7.79
CA ALA A 144 -10.47 -15.91 -8.95
C ALA A 144 -9.12 -15.19 -8.80
N GLU A 145 -9.13 -13.92 -8.37
CA GLU A 145 -7.91 -13.16 -8.08
C GLU A 145 -7.08 -13.79 -6.94
N ALA A 146 -7.74 -14.28 -5.89
CA ALA A 146 -7.07 -14.96 -4.77
C ALA A 146 -6.39 -16.26 -5.22
N LYS A 147 -7.06 -17.03 -6.09
CA LYS A 147 -6.52 -18.25 -6.67
C LYS A 147 -5.33 -17.97 -7.57
N GLU A 148 -5.42 -16.99 -8.48
CA GLU A 148 -4.31 -16.58 -9.34
C GLU A 148 -3.09 -16.16 -8.51
N ARG A 149 -3.30 -15.38 -7.45
CA ARG A 149 -2.24 -15.00 -6.51
C ARG A 149 -1.61 -16.21 -5.81
N ALA A 150 -2.43 -17.16 -5.35
CA ALA A 150 -1.93 -18.38 -4.72
C ALA A 150 -1.07 -19.20 -5.69
N ASP A 151 -1.47 -19.33 -6.95
CA ASP A 151 -0.73 -20.02 -7.98
C ASP A 151 0.62 -19.34 -8.30
N VAL A 152 0.63 -17.99 -8.36
CA VAL A 152 1.86 -17.20 -8.52
C VAL A 152 2.79 -17.41 -7.32
N MET A 153 2.27 -17.38 -6.10
CA MET A 153 3.07 -17.59 -4.88
C MET A 153 3.62 -19.02 -4.80
N ALA A 154 2.83 -20.02 -5.16
CA ALA A 154 3.26 -21.43 -5.20
C ALA A 154 4.39 -21.64 -6.21
N SER A 155 4.23 -21.10 -7.44
CA SER A 155 5.27 -21.20 -8.47
C SER A 155 6.55 -20.44 -8.09
N ALA A 156 6.43 -19.31 -7.38
CA ALA A 156 7.57 -18.57 -6.85
C ALA A 156 8.29 -19.36 -5.73
N ALA A 157 7.55 -20.04 -4.86
CA ALA A 157 8.12 -20.89 -3.81
C ALA A 157 8.89 -22.08 -4.40
N GLU A 158 8.35 -22.72 -5.42
CA GLU A 158 9.03 -23.81 -6.12
C GLU A 158 10.33 -23.35 -6.82
N ARG A 159 10.29 -22.16 -7.48
CA ARG A 159 11.50 -21.56 -8.06
C ARG A 159 12.54 -21.24 -6.99
N ARG A 160 12.14 -20.71 -5.83
CA ARG A 160 13.05 -20.43 -4.69
C ARG A 160 13.71 -21.71 -4.17
N ALA A 161 12.94 -22.80 -4.04
CA ALA A 161 13.47 -24.08 -3.61
C ALA A 161 14.54 -24.60 -4.57
N LYS A 162 14.25 -24.57 -5.88
CA LYS A 162 15.19 -24.96 -6.93
C LYS A 162 16.42 -24.05 -7.00
N ASP A 163 16.24 -22.74 -6.83
CA ASP A 163 17.35 -21.78 -6.80
C ASP A 163 18.23 -22.01 -5.55
N ALA A 164 17.63 -22.31 -4.40
CA ALA A 164 18.36 -22.64 -3.20
C ALA A 164 19.22 -23.91 -3.36
N GLU A 165 18.70 -24.93 -4.03
CA GLU A 165 19.45 -26.16 -4.36
C GLU A 165 20.62 -25.85 -5.32
N ASN A 166 20.35 -25.10 -6.40
CA ASN A 166 21.40 -24.68 -7.32
C ASN A 166 22.45 -23.79 -6.64
N GLN A 167 22.03 -22.88 -5.77
CA GLN A 167 22.92 -22.01 -5.02
C GLN A 167 23.79 -22.81 -4.04
N ALA A 168 23.25 -23.84 -3.41
CA ALA A 168 24.02 -24.73 -2.53
C ALA A 168 25.12 -25.46 -3.29
N ALA A 169 24.84 -25.92 -4.51
CA ALA A 169 25.86 -26.54 -5.37
C ALA A 169 26.95 -25.55 -5.80
N VAL A 170 26.58 -24.32 -6.13
CA VAL A 170 27.53 -23.23 -6.44
C VAL A 170 28.35 -22.87 -5.22
N ASP A 171 27.73 -22.72 -4.04
CA ASP A 171 28.40 -22.41 -2.79
C ASP A 171 29.42 -23.50 -2.41
N ALA A 172 29.09 -24.78 -2.64
CA ALA A 172 30.01 -25.90 -2.41
C ALA A 172 31.25 -25.81 -3.31
N LYS A 173 31.07 -25.54 -4.63
CA LYS A 173 32.17 -25.32 -5.55
C LYS A 173 33.05 -24.14 -5.14
N ILE A 174 32.45 -23.02 -4.78
CA ILE A 174 33.18 -21.84 -4.30
C ILE A 174 33.95 -22.16 -2.99
N ALA A 175 33.37 -22.95 -2.11
CA ALA A 175 34.07 -23.39 -0.89
C ALA A 175 35.29 -24.26 -1.19
N ASP A 176 35.25 -25.14 -2.19
CA ASP A 176 36.40 -25.92 -2.61
C ASP A 176 37.50 -25.06 -3.26
N GLU A 177 37.14 -24.08 -4.10
CA GLU A 177 38.09 -23.09 -4.62
C GLU A 177 38.74 -22.28 -3.48
N PHE A 178 37.99 -21.96 -2.42
CA PHE A 178 38.51 -21.24 -1.27
C PHE A 178 39.57 -22.09 -0.50
N LYS A 179 39.40 -23.40 -0.41
CA LYS A 179 40.46 -24.29 0.16
C LYS A 179 41.77 -24.14 -0.59
N ALA A 180 41.72 -24.06 -1.94
CA ALA A 180 42.92 -23.84 -2.73
C ALA A 180 43.58 -22.48 -2.45
N VAL A 181 42.78 -21.44 -2.24
CA VAL A 181 43.24 -20.10 -1.81
C VAL A 181 43.88 -20.14 -0.46
N GLN A 182 43.28 -20.85 0.51
CA GLN A 182 43.84 -21.06 1.86
C GLN A 182 45.18 -21.76 1.79
N ALA A 183 45.32 -22.77 0.92
CA ALA A 183 46.60 -23.49 0.73
C ALA A 183 47.68 -22.58 0.15
N LYS A 184 47.37 -21.67 -0.79
CA LYS A 184 48.31 -20.67 -1.31
C LYS A 184 48.78 -19.66 -0.24
N ASN A 185 47.93 -19.41 0.74
CA ASN A 185 48.19 -18.54 1.90
C ASN A 185 48.83 -17.18 1.55
N SER A 186 48.40 -16.53 0.49
CA SER A 186 48.88 -15.21 0.08
C SER A 186 47.79 -14.15 0.09
N LYS A 187 48.12 -12.92 0.51
CA LYS A 187 47.17 -11.79 0.58
C LYS A 187 46.48 -11.54 -0.78
N ASP A 188 47.24 -11.63 -1.86
CA ASP A 188 46.73 -11.40 -3.23
C ASP A 188 45.75 -12.51 -3.65
N ALA A 189 46.04 -13.78 -3.31
CA ALA A 189 45.09 -14.87 -3.63
C ALA A 189 43.78 -14.71 -2.90
N TYR A 190 43.79 -14.33 -1.61
CA TYR A 190 42.57 -13.99 -0.87
C TYR A 190 41.82 -12.81 -1.48
N GLN A 191 42.55 -11.75 -1.86
CA GLN A 191 41.95 -10.57 -2.44
C GLN A 191 41.28 -10.89 -3.80
N GLN A 192 41.98 -11.67 -4.66
CA GLN A 192 41.44 -12.10 -5.95
C GLN A 192 40.20 -12.98 -5.77
N PHE A 193 40.22 -13.89 -4.81
CA PHE A 193 39.06 -14.71 -4.50
C PHE A 193 37.84 -13.87 -4.06
N ILE A 194 38.05 -12.88 -3.19
CA ILE A 194 37.00 -11.96 -2.74
C ILE A 194 36.42 -11.19 -3.93
N TYR A 195 37.25 -10.80 -4.92
CA TYR A 195 36.75 -10.14 -6.14
C TYR A 195 35.96 -11.06 -7.03
N THR A 196 36.38 -12.32 -7.16
CA THR A 196 35.69 -13.30 -7.99
C THR A 196 34.32 -13.67 -7.42
N TYR A 197 34.20 -13.78 -6.09
CA TYR A 197 33.00 -14.28 -5.40
C TYR A 197 32.50 -13.34 -4.30
N PRO A 198 32.28 -12.04 -4.57
CA PRO A 198 32.12 -11.00 -3.54
C PRO A 198 30.93 -11.22 -2.59
N SER A 199 29.88 -11.86 -3.06
CA SER A 199 28.63 -12.11 -2.31
C SER A 199 28.55 -13.52 -1.72
N SER A 200 29.60 -14.36 -1.88
CA SER A 200 29.60 -15.71 -1.34
C SER A 200 29.90 -15.74 0.15
N LYS A 201 29.37 -16.77 0.83
CA LYS A 201 29.70 -17.04 2.25
C LYS A 201 31.21 -17.23 2.42
N SER A 202 31.87 -17.93 1.49
CA SER A 202 33.32 -18.14 1.50
C SER A 202 34.11 -16.84 1.38
N ALA A 203 33.63 -15.84 0.63
CA ALA A 203 34.27 -14.53 0.57
C ALA A 203 34.17 -13.76 1.88
N ALA A 204 33.07 -13.90 2.63
CA ALA A 204 32.96 -13.31 3.96
C ALA A 204 34.01 -13.94 4.93
N VAL A 205 34.16 -15.26 4.87
CA VAL A 205 35.21 -15.99 5.62
C VAL A 205 36.61 -15.54 5.18
N ALA A 206 36.84 -15.45 3.85
CA ALA A 206 38.10 -14.99 3.27
C ALA A 206 38.48 -13.57 3.75
N LYS A 207 37.53 -12.65 3.80
CA LYS A 207 37.73 -11.28 4.34
C LYS A 207 38.16 -11.34 5.82
N ALA A 208 37.45 -12.11 6.63
CA ALA A 208 37.75 -12.24 8.05
C ALA A 208 39.14 -12.86 8.29
N GLU A 209 39.47 -13.96 7.59
CA GLU A 209 40.78 -14.58 7.66
C GLU A 209 41.90 -13.66 7.18
N MET A 210 41.69 -12.94 6.04
CA MET A 210 42.64 -11.98 5.51
C MET A 210 42.94 -10.88 6.53
N GLN A 211 41.87 -10.33 7.16
CA GLN A 211 42.02 -9.32 8.21
C GLN A 211 42.78 -9.83 9.43
N LYS A 212 42.59 -11.11 9.81
CA LYS A 212 43.30 -11.73 10.92
C LYS A 212 44.77 -12.03 10.57
N LYS A 213 45.04 -12.55 9.36
CA LYS A 213 46.38 -12.94 8.91
C LYS A 213 47.27 -11.74 8.54
N TRP A 214 46.68 -10.76 7.87
CA TRP A 214 47.35 -9.55 7.38
C TRP A 214 46.57 -8.31 7.81
N PRO A 215 46.51 -8.00 9.13
CA PRO A 215 45.72 -6.88 9.60
C PRO A 215 46.23 -5.58 9.02
N ALA A 216 45.37 -4.82 8.35
CA ALA A 216 45.67 -3.46 7.93
C ALA A 216 45.75 -2.53 9.16
N PRO A 217 46.48 -1.43 9.08
CA PRO A 217 46.47 -0.42 10.12
C PRO A 217 45.04 0.14 10.33
N VAL A 218 44.67 0.36 11.59
CA VAL A 218 43.36 0.88 11.97
C VAL A 218 43.44 2.41 12.04
N ARG A 219 42.39 3.04 11.52
CA ARG A 219 42.28 4.50 11.57
C ARG A 219 42.08 4.95 13.02
N VAL A 220 42.86 5.97 13.41
CA VAL A 220 42.79 6.60 14.74
C VAL A 220 42.72 8.11 14.61
N MET A 221 42.06 8.75 15.56
CA MET A 221 42.00 10.21 15.64
C MET A 221 42.86 10.71 16.82
N ARG A 222 43.73 11.68 16.57
CA ARG A 222 44.51 12.37 17.59
C ARG A 222 44.56 13.86 17.28
N LYS A 223 44.21 14.71 18.24
CA LYS A 223 44.20 16.19 18.08
C LYS A 223 43.42 16.64 16.83
N ASN A 224 42.20 16.06 16.65
CA ASN A 224 41.29 16.33 15.51
C ASN A 224 41.89 16.02 14.11
N LYS A 225 42.91 15.17 14.03
CA LYS A 225 43.48 14.66 12.78
C LYS A 225 43.47 13.15 12.78
N TYR A 226 43.29 12.58 11.61
CA TYR A 226 43.34 11.14 11.40
C TYR A 226 44.75 10.68 11.04
N GLY A 227 45.12 9.55 11.60
CA GLY A 227 46.28 8.75 11.27
C GLY A 227 45.94 7.28 11.35
N TYR A 228 46.94 6.40 11.33
CA TYR A 228 46.71 4.97 11.39
C TYR A 228 47.70 4.29 12.35
N GLN A 229 47.19 3.31 13.09
CA GLN A 229 48.02 2.52 13.99
C GLN A 229 47.88 1.02 13.71
N LYS A 230 48.95 0.27 13.98
CA LYS A 230 48.99 -1.19 13.94
C LYS A 230 49.41 -1.73 15.31
N GLY A 231 48.50 -2.40 15.99
CA GLY A 231 48.70 -2.65 17.42
C GLY A 231 48.76 -1.31 18.18
N ASN A 232 49.84 -1.11 18.94
CA ASN A 232 50.11 0.13 19.69
C ASN A 232 50.93 1.15 18.92
N ASP A 233 51.47 0.78 17.74
CA ASP A 233 52.40 1.61 16.99
C ASP A 233 51.65 2.51 16.00
N LEU A 234 51.90 3.81 16.08
CA LEU A 234 51.39 4.80 15.13
C LEU A 234 52.20 4.75 13.82
N VAL A 235 51.75 3.92 12.87
CA VAL A 235 52.43 3.73 11.58
C VAL A 235 52.28 4.92 10.62
N ILE A 236 51.14 5.61 10.71
CA ILE A 236 50.94 6.85 9.95
C ILE A 236 50.54 7.97 10.90
N LYS A 237 51.35 9.02 11.00
CA LYS A 237 51.10 10.16 11.88
C LYS A 237 49.72 10.78 11.62
N ALA A 238 49.04 11.21 12.68
CA ALA A 238 47.76 11.89 12.58
C ALA A 238 47.93 13.29 11.97
N LYS A 239 47.67 13.42 10.67
CA LYS A 239 47.86 14.65 9.88
C LYS A 239 46.75 14.92 8.87
N TYR A 240 45.78 14.03 8.74
CA TYR A 240 44.68 14.14 7.76
C TYR A 240 43.39 14.66 8.40
N ASP A 241 42.66 15.49 7.65
CA ASP A 241 41.33 15.99 8.08
C ASP A 241 40.23 14.96 7.89
N ASN A 242 40.42 14.09 6.91
CA ASN A 242 39.52 12.97 6.60
C ASN A 242 40.36 11.74 6.28
N ALA A 243 39.84 10.55 6.66
CA ALA A 243 40.47 9.28 6.35
C ALA A 243 39.45 8.15 6.36
N SER A 244 39.58 7.21 5.43
CA SER A 244 38.79 5.98 5.41
C SER A 244 39.54 4.82 6.11
N GLU A 245 38.86 3.72 6.36
CA GLU A 245 39.60 2.46 6.59
C GLU A 245 40.30 2.02 5.31
N PHE A 246 41.31 1.16 5.45
CA PHE A 246 41.99 0.56 4.31
C PHE A 246 41.05 -0.32 3.50
N SER A 247 41.07 -0.13 2.20
CA SER A 247 40.40 -1.00 1.22
C SER A 247 41.42 -1.38 0.16
N GLU A 248 41.62 -2.68 -0.03
CA GLU A 248 42.58 -3.22 -1.03
C GLU A 248 44.03 -2.71 -0.88
N GLY A 249 44.43 -2.47 0.36
CA GLY A 249 45.79 -2.00 0.69
C GLY A 249 45.99 -0.48 0.60
N LEU A 250 44.96 0.25 0.25
CA LEU A 250 44.99 1.72 0.16
C LEU A 250 43.91 2.35 1.04
N ALA A 251 44.22 3.47 1.67
CA ALA A 251 43.25 4.28 2.39
C ALA A 251 43.11 5.64 1.72
N ARG A 252 41.86 6.05 1.53
CA ARG A 252 41.55 7.43 1.11
C ARG A 252 41.83 8.38 2.27
N VAL A 253 42.60 9.40 2.02
CA VAL A 253 42.95 10.44 3.00
C VAL A 253 42.64 11.80 2.43
N GLY A 254 42.33 12.77 3.31
CA GLY A 254 41.96 14.11 2.87
C GLY A 254 42.65 15.18 3.69
N LYS A 255 42.95 16.33 3.03
CA LYS A 255 43.36 17.60 3.64
C LYS A 255 42.51 18.72 3.04
N GLY A 256 41.86 19.49 3.91
CA GLY A 256 40.80 20.41 3.47
C GLY A 256 39.73 19.64 2.70
N ASN A 257 39.36 20.12 1.54
CA ASN A 257 38.35 19.53 0.67
C ASN A 257 38.94 18.66 -0.46
N LYS A 258 40.18 18.20 -0.31
CA LYS A 258 40.86 17.37 -1.30
C LYS A 258 41.18 15.98 -0.75
N TYR A 259 41.16 14.99 -1.63
CA TYR A 259 41.39 13.59 -1.34
C TYR A 259 42.51 13.01 -2.18
N GLY A 260 43.24 12.07 -1.62
CA GLY A 260 44.26 11.25 -2.24
C GLY A 260 44.32 9.89 -1.55
N PHE A 261 45.36 9.11 -1.80
CA PHE A 261 45.45 7.76 -1.27
C PHE A 261 46.85 7.44 -0.74
N VAL A 262 46.87 6.69 0.37
CA VAL A 262 48.06 6.21 1.02
C VAL A 262 48.07 4.71 1.17
N THR A 263 49.27 4.13 1.11
CA THR A 263 49.53 2.71 1.41
C THR A 263 49.57 2.47 2.92
N GLU A 264 49.55 1.19 3.34
CA GLU A 264 49.56 0.77 4.74
C GLU A 264 50.83 1.24 5.49
N ASP A 265 51.93 1.51 4.78
CA ASP A 265 53.18 2.09 5.34
C ASP A 265 53.22 3.61 5.31
N GLY A 266 52.17 4.25 4.82
CA GLY A 266 51.99 5.70 4.83
C GLY A 266 52.57 6.44 3.63
N LYS A 267 53.03 5.74 2.59
CA LYS A 267 53.44 6.35 1.32
C LYS A 267 52.20 6.89 0.59
N GLU A 268 52.27 8.16 0.23
CA GLU A 268 51.25 8.79 -0.63
C GLU A 268 51.46 8.32 -2.07
N ILE A 269 50.58 7.38 -2.52
CA ILE A 269 50.66 6.78 -3.84
C ILE A 269 49.89 7.59 -4.85
N VAL A 270 48.82 8.22 -4.43
CA VAL A 270 48.01 9.14 -5.22
C VAL A 270 47.93 10.47 -4.48
N PRO A 271 48.42 11.57 -5.05
CA PRO A 271 48.45 12.89 -4.42
C PRO A 271 47.07 13.37 -3.98
N ILE A 272 47.02 14.17 -2.90
CA ILE A 272 45.79 14.75 -2.39
C ILE A 272 45.38 15.93 -3.31
N GLN A 273 44.53 15.63 -4.31
CA GLN A 273 44.16 16.57 -5.37
C GLN A 273 42.68 16.50 -5.79
N PHE A 274 41.96 15.41 -5.51
CA PHE A 274 40.62 15.20 -5.98
C PHE A 274 39.57 15.90 -5.10
N ALA A 275 38.55 16.50 -5.68
CA ALA A 275 37.41 17.09 -4.96
C ALA A 275 36.57 16.03 -4.27
N ALA A 276 36.47 14.80 -4.85
CA ALA A 276 35.86 13.64 -4.22
C ALA A 276 36.59 12.38 -4.68
N ALA A 277 36.54 11.34 -3.86
CA ALA A 277 37.06 10.03 -4.19
C ALA A 277 36.27 8.93 -3.46
N SER A 278 35.99 7.81 -4.10
CA SER A 278 35.51 6.60 -3.44
C SER A 278 36.68 5.85 -2.81
N ASN A 279 36.39 4.84 -1.99
CA ASN A 279 37.39 3.85 -1.63
C ASN A 279 37.70 2.96 -2.84
N PHE A 280 38.89 2.34 -2.86
CA PHE A 280 39.19 1.32 -3.87
C PHE A 280 38.27 0.11 -3.74
N SER A 281 37.77 -0.33 -4.86
CA SER A 281 36.97 -1.55 -5.00
C SER A 281 37.17 -2.14 -6.39
N TYR A 282 37.43 -3.43 -6.50
CA TYR A 282 37.75 -4.12 -7.75
C TYR A 282 38.97 -3.52 -8.49
N GLY A 283 39.95 -3.04 -7.72
CA GLY A 283 41.18 -2.45 -8.26
C GLY A 283 41.09 -0.99 -8.64
N PHE A 284 39.92 -0.36 -8.55
CA PHE A 284 39.68 1.00 -9.01
C PHE A 284 39.00 1.89 -7.94
N ALA A 285 39.24 3.20 -8.04
CA ALA A 285 38.50 4.20 -7.29
C ALA A 285 37.91 5.24 -8.26
N ALA A 286 36.62 5.56 -8.05
CA ALA A 286 36.01 6.71 -8.71
C ALA A 286 36.48 7.98 -8.07
N VAL A 287 36.99 8.94 -8.87
CA VAL A 287 37.51 10.23 -8.43
C VAL A 287 36.86 11.37 -9.20
N LYS A 288 36.73 12.53 -8.55
CA LYS A 288 36.12 13.73 -9.12
C LYS A 288 37.15 14.90 -9.07
N MET A 289 37.31 15.59 -10.18
CA MET A 289 38.08 16.82 -10.23
C MET A 289 37.20 18.02 -9.85
N ASP A 290 37.82 19.18 -9.60
CA ASP A 290 37.12 20.45 -9.29
C ASP A 290 36.17 20.87 -10.42
N GLU A 291 36.55 20.61 -11.67
CA GLU A 291 35.80 20.93 -12.88
C GLU A 291 34.50 20.07 -13.02
N GLY A 292 34.23 19.17 -12.05
CA GLY A 292 33.03 18.39 -12.00
C GLY A 292 33.08 17.03 -12.73
N ASN A 293 34.15 16.74 -13.46
CA ASN A 293 34.37 15.50 -14.19
C ASN A 293 34.78 14.34 -13.25
N CYS A 294 34.14 13.21 -13.40
CA CYS A 294 34.45 11.95 -12.71
C CYS A 294 35.14 10.97 -13.66
N TYR A 295 36.08 10.20 -13.13
CA TYR A 295 36.72 9.08 -13.85
C TYR A 295 37.27 8.06 -12.84
N PHE A 296 37.73 6.92 -13.34
CA PHE A 296 38.29 5.87 -12.50
C PHE A 296 39.82 5.89 -12.58
N ILE A 297 40.45 5.61 -11.43
CA ILE A 297 41.89 5.41 -11.34
C ILE A 297 42.21 4.04 -10.79
N ASP A 298 43.31 3.46 -11.24
CA ASP A 298 43.90 2.25 -10.67
C ASP A 298 44.70 2.54 -9.39
N LYS A 299 45.22 1.51 -8.74
CA LYS A 299 46.00 1.62 -7.49
C LYS A 299 47.32 2.41 -7.63
N THR A 300 47.78 2.71 -8.85
CA THR A 300 48.93 3.53 -9.14
C THR A 300 48.57 4.99 -9.37
N GLY A 301 47.28 5.33 -9.45
CA GLY A 301 46.75 6.63 -9.75
C GLY A 301 46.58 6.90 -11.25
N LYS A 302 46.83 5.91 -12.10
CA LYS A 302 46.63 6.01 -13.55
C LYS A 302 45.12 5.89 -13.87
N LYS A 303 44.66 6.71 -14.81
CA LYS A 303 43.28 6.60 -15.33
C LYS A 303 43.05 5.23 -15.96
N MET A 304 41.85 4.65 -15.71
CA MET A 304 41.39 3.38 -16.30
C MET A 304 41.37 3.50 -17.84
N ASP A 305 40.77 4.58 -18.33
CA ASP A 305 40.59 4.90 -19.75
C ASP A 305 40.51 6.42 -19.96
N SER A 306 40.10 6.85 -21.15
CA SER A 306 39.90 8.25 -21.50
C SER A 306 38.51 8.79 -21.17
N GLN A 307 37.59 7.91 -20.69
CA GLN A 307 36.20 8.28 -20.44
C GLN A 307 36.07 9.20 -19.20
N VAL A 308 35.11 10.11 -19.28
CA VAL A 308 34.74 11.01 -18.19
C VAL A 308 33.20 10.95 -18.02
N TYR A 309 32.77 11.09 -16.79
CA TYR A 309 31.38 10.96 -16.40
C TYR A 309 30.93 12.19 -15.60
N ALA A 310 29.65 12.54 -15.64
CA ALA A 310 29.08 13.56 -14.76
C ALA A 310 29.05 13.10 -13.30
N ASP A 311 28.78 11.81 -13.06
CA ASP A 311 28.91 11.14 -11.77
C ASP A 311 29.45 9.72 -11.98
N ALA A 312 30.25 9.25 -11.04
CA ALA A 312 30.78 7.88 -11.02
C ALA A 312 30.85 7.38 -9.58
N ARG A 313 30.39 6.14 -9.36
CA ARG A 313 30.39 5.53 -8.04
C ARG A 313 31.30 4.31 -8.01
N ALA A 314 31.73 3.89 -6.81
CA ALA A 314 32.59 2.73 -6.64
C ALA A 314 32.01 1.47 -7.30
N PHE A 315 32.88 0.60 -7.77
CA PHE A 315 32.49 -0.73 -8.24
C PHE A 315 31.86 -1.55 -7.10
N ASN A 316 30.81 -2.26 -7.42
CA ASN A 316 30.29 -3.34 -6.58
C ASN A 316 29.88 -4.50 -7.47
N GLU A 317 30.21 -5.72 -7.07
CA GLU A 317 29.95 -6.94 -7.84
C GLU A 317 30.46 -6.87 -9.32
N GLY A 318 31.54 -6.12 -9.53
CA GLY A 318 32.19 -5.98 -10.83
C GLY A 318 31.61 -4.90 -11.75
N LEU A 319 30.57 -4.21 -11.32
CA LEU A 319 29.94 -3.12 -12.09
C LEU A 319 29.93 -1.82 -11.29
N ALA A 320 30.13 -0.70 -12.00
CA ALA A 320 30.06 0.64 -11.40
C ALA A 320 28.94 1.46 -12.03
N PRO A 321 28.11 2.13 -11.23
CA PRO A 321 27.16 3.12 -11.73
C PRO A 321 27.91 4.33 -12.28
N VAL A 322 27.59 4.76 -13.50
CA VAL A 322 28.12 5.96 -14.13
C VAL A 322 27.01 6.79 -14.74
N GLN A 323 27.13 8.12 -14.66
CA GLN A 323 26.20 9.07 -15.25
C GLN A 323 26.83 9.69 -16.50
N ALA A 324 26.17 9.55 -17.63
CA ALA A 324 26.60 10.17 -18.88
C ALA A 324 26.46 11.71 -18.79
N GLY A 325 27.46 12.45 -19.27
CA GLY A 325 27.52 13.89 -19.17
C GLY A 325 26.34 14.62 -19.83
N ASP A 326 25.96 14.17 -21.02
CA ASP A 326 24.98 14.85 -21.86
C ASP A 326 23.51 14.59 -21.45
N SER A 327 23.22 13.39 -20.97
CA SER A 327 21.84 12.96 -20.67
C SER A 327 21.48 13.02 -19.19
N TYR A 328 22.45 13.11 -18.30
CA TYR A 328 22.29 12.97 -16.84
C TYR A 328 21.62 11.65 -16.42
N LEU A 329 21.68 10.65 -17.31
CA LEU A 329 21.16 9.31 -17.05
C LEU A 329 22.27 8.37 -16.62
N TYR A 330 21.93 7.42 -15.77
CA TYR A 330 22.83 6.40 -15.27
C TYR A 330 22.78 5.14 -16.09
N GLY A 331 23.95 4.55 -16.31
CA GLY A 331 24.19 3.21 -16.78
C GLY A 331 25.23 2.53 -15.90
N PHE A 332 25.80 1.44 -16.38
CA PHE A 332 26.82 0.67 -15.66
C PHE A 332 27.96 0.27 -16.60
N ILE A 333 29.18 0.36 -16.08
CA ILE A 333 30.39 -0.12 -16.74
C ILE A 333 31.02 -1.29 -16.00
N ASP A 334 31.80 -2.11 -16.69
CA ASP A 334 32.63 -3.16 -16.11
C ASP A 334 34.01 -2.64 -15.68
N THR A 335 34.84 -3.49 -15.06
CA THR A 335 36.20 -3.15 -14.64
C THR A 335 37.21 -2.96 -15.79
N LYS A 336 36.79 -3.13 -17.04
CA LYS A 336 37.58 -2.79 -18.25
C LYS A 336 37.17 -1.46 -18.86
N GLY A 337 36.14 -0.78 -18.30
CA GLY A 337 35.58 0.45 -18.82
C GLY A 337 34.51 0.25 -19.90
N ASN A 338 34.14 -0.99 -20.22
CA ASN A 338 33.09 -1.24 -21.21
C ASN A 338 31.70 -0.91 -20.64
N SER A 339 30.87 -0.22 -21.45
CA SER A 339 29.44 -0.05 -21.12
C SER A 339 28.75 -1.41 -21.15
N VAL A 340 28.24 -1.87 -20.01
CA VAL A 340 27.45 -3.10 -19.89
C VAL A 340 25.96 -2.77 -19.95
N ILE A 341 25.58 -1.66 -19.36
CA ILE A 341 24.20 -1.17 -19.37
C ILE A 341 24.25 0.30 -19.77
N GLU A 342 23.71 0.59 -20.95
CA GLU A 342 23.68 1.95 -21.48
C GLU A 342 22.93 2.92 -20.56
N PRO A 343 23.35 4.20 -20.49
CA PRO A 343 22.70 5.21 -19.69
C PRO A 343 21.24 5.43 -20.09
N LYS A 344 20.31 5.02 -19.23
CA LYS A 344 18.86 5.12 -19.48
C LYS A 344 18.00 5.27 -18.21
N TYR A 345 18.62 5.40 -17.04
CA TYR A 345 17.93 5.48 -15.76
C TYR A 345 18.15 6.84 -15.09
N ASN A 346 17.12 7.39 -14.48
CA ASN A 346 17.22 8.66 -13.73
C ASN A 346 18.00 8.51 -12.42
N ASN A 347 18.00 7.31 -11.83
CA ASN A 347 18.83 6.95 -10.68
C ASN A 347 18.99 5.43 -10.63
N VAL A 348 20.06 4.98 -9.97
CA VAL A 348 20.37 3.56 -9.79
C VAL A 348 20.97 3.31 -8.41
N SER A 349 20.81 2.10 -7.88
CA SER A 349 21.62 1.59 -6.77
C SER A 349 22.85 0.86 -7.31
N TRP A 350 23.69 0.35 -6.40
CA TRP A 350 24.71 -0.63 -6.75
C TRP A 350 24.06 -2.01 -6.97
N PHE A 351 24.78 -2.89 -7.63
CA PHE A 351 24.39 -4.30 -7.67
C PHE A 351 24.66 -4.98 -6.33
N TYR A 352 23.63 -5.59 -5.77
CA TYR A 352 23.70 -6.46 -4.60
C TYR A 352 23.00 -7.78 -4.90
N GLU A 353 23.69 -8.87 -4.66
CA GLU A 353 23.19 -10.22 -4.95
C GLU A 353 22.74 -10.41 -6.42
N GLY A 354 23.45 -9.74 -7.33
CA GLY A 354 23.21 -9.79 -8.77
C GLY A 354 22.12 -8.85 -9.28
N LEU A 355 21.51 -8.04 -8.43
CA LEU A 355 20.39 -7.16 -8.76
C LEU A 355 20.65 -5.72 -8.34
N ALA A 356 20.17 -4.76 -9.13
CA ALA A 356 20.20 -3.34 -8.82
C ALA A 356 18.81 -2.71 -8.94
N ALA A 357 18.45 -1.86 -7.96
CA ALA A 357 17.27 -1.02 -8.09
C ALA A 357 17.56 0.14 -9.04
N VAL A 358 16.71 0.34 -10.03
CA VAL A 358 16.82 1.41 -11.03
C VAL A 358 15.54 2.23 -11.10
N CYS A 359 15.68 3.52 -11.37
CA CYS A 359 14.58 4.47 -11.37
C CYS A 359 14.36 5.07 -12.76
N LYS A 360 13.11 5.19 -13.15
CA LYS A 360 12.67 6.00 -14.30
C LYS A 360 11.53 6.93 -13.90
N ASN A 361 11.38 8.02 -14.62
CA ASN A 361 10.19 8.85 -14.55
C ASN A 361 9.10 8.23 -15.45
N VAL A 362 8.00 7.80 -14.85
CA VAL A 362 6.84 7.21 -15.53
C VAL A 362 5.62 8.04 -15.15
N GLY A 363 4.95 8.64 -16.14
CA GLY A 363 3.78 9.49 -15.89
C GLY A 363 4.06 10.68 -14.95
N GLY A 364 5.28 11.25 -14.98
CA GLY A 364 5.68 12.37 -14.11
C GLY A 364 6.10 11.97 -12.69
N ALA A 365 6.01 10.68 -12.33
CA ALA A 365 6.42 10.17 -11.02
C ALA A 365 7.65 9.26 -11.13
N LYS A 366 8.50 9.29 -10.10
CA LYS A 366 9.61 8.33 -9.99
C LYS A 366 9.06 6.94 -9.71
N ARG A 367 9.47 5.97 -10.54
CA ARG A 367 9.14 4.56 -10.36
C ARG A 367 10.40 3.71 -10.44
N TYR A 368 10.48 2.76 -9.55
CA TYR A 368 11.61 1.84 -9.43
C TYR A 368 11.26 0.46 -9.96
N ALA A 369 12.28 -0.19 -10.49
CA ALA A 369 12.28 -1.60 -10.89
C ALA A 369 13.62 -2.21 -10.50
N TYR A 370 13.75 -3.51 -10.55
CA TYR A 370 15.03 -4.21 -10.41
C TYR A 370 15.49 -4.77 -11.75
N ILE A 371 16.80 -4.72 -11.95
CA ILE A 371 17.46 -5.29 -13.13
C ILE A 371 18.55 -6.27 -12.71
N ASN A 372 18.81 -7.27 -13.56
CA ASN A 372 19.99 -8.11 -13.43
C ASN A 372 21.24 -7.44 -14.07
N LYS A 373 22.40 -8.09 -13.99
CA LYS A 373 23.67 -7.57 -14.53
C LYS A 373 23.70 -7.41 -16.05
N ASP A 374 22.81 -8.08 -16.80
CA ASP A 374 22.64 -7.90 -18.25
C ASP A 374 21.72 -6.71 -18.58
N GLY A 375 21.20 -6.01 -17.57
CA GLY A 375 20.28 -4.88 -17.73
C GLY A 375 18.84 -5.28 -18.03
N LYS A 376 18.51 -6.59 -17.90
CA LYS A 376 17.15 -7.11 -18.05
C LYS A 376 16.36 -6.82 -16.76
N ALA A 377 15.18 -6.22 -16.92
CA ALA A 377 14.28 -5.99 -15.81
C ALA A 377 13.67 -7.32 -15.33
N ILE A 378 13.64 -7.51 -14.01
CA ILE A 378 12.98 -8.63 -13.33
C ILE A 378 11.62 -8.21 -12.74
N THR A 379 11.37 -6.91 -12.62
CA THR A 379 10.08 -6.33 -12.22
C THR A 379 9.73 -5.17 -13.16
N ASP A 380 8.45 -4.83 -13.21
CA ASP A 380 8.01 -3.60 -13.86
C ASP A 380 8.36 -2.34 -13.03
N PHE A 381 8.31 -1.16 -13.67
CA PHE A 381 8.52 0.14 -13.02
C PHE A 381 7.27 0.59 -12.26
N ILE A 382 6.94 -0.12 -11.19
CA ILE A 382 5.72 0.09 -10.39
C ILE A 382 5.98 0.61 -8.98
N PHE A 383 7.19 0.40 -8.44
CA PHE A 383 7.49 0.73 -7.05
C PHE A 383 7.76 2.22 -6.87
N GLU A 384 7.28 2.78 -5.76
CA GLU A 384 7.57 4.15 -5.30
C GLU A 384 8.92 4.23 -4.60
N GLU A 385 9.30 3.14 -3.92
CA GLU A 385 10.59 2.93 -3.27
C GLU A 385 11.06 1.50 -3.49
N ALA A 386 12.37 1.33 -3.64
CA ALA A 386 13.02 0.02 -3.77
C ALA A 386 14.35 0.05 -3.01
N LYS A 387 14.55 -0.91 -2.11
CA LYS A 387 15.80 -1.07 -1.34
C LYS A 387 16.66 -2.15 -1.95
N ASP A 388 17.95 -2.12 -1.66
CA ASP A 388 18.89 -3.15 -2.12
C ASP A 388 18.53 -4.53 -1.58
N PHE A 389 18.80 -5.56 -2.38
CA PHE A 389 18.63 -6.94 -1.95
C PHE A 389 19.60 -7.30 -0.82
N GLN A 390 19.08 -7.99 0.19
CA GLN A 390 19.87 -8.51 1.31
C GLN A 390 19.35 -9.90 1.71
N ASN A 391 20.21 -10.92 1.60
CA ASN A 391 19.87 -12.31 1.90
C ASN A 391 18.61 -12.79 1.14
N GLY A 392 18.55 -12.47 -0.16
CA GLY A 392 17.48 -12.92 -1.06
C GLY A 392 16.20 -12.09 -1.05
N VAL A 393 16.11 -11.04 -0.23
CA VAL A 393 14.90 -10.26 -0.02
C VAL A 393 15.16 -8.78 -0.26
N ALA A 394 14.23 -8.09 -0.92
CA ALA A 394 14.20 -6.64 -1.00
C ALA A 394 12.88 -6.07 -0.49
N ARG A 395 12.96 -4.92 0.21
CA ARG A 395 11.80 -4.15 0.61
C ARG A 395 11.41 -3.18 -0.50
N VAL A 396 10.15 -3.18 -0.86
CA VAL A 396 9.56 -2.31 -1.88
C VAL A 396 8.35 -1.56 -1.32
N LYS A 397 7.98 -0.46 -1.99
CA LYS A 397 6.77 0.30 -1.68
C LYS A 397 5.93 0.47 -2.94
N ALA A 398 4.66 0.14 -2.86
CA ALA A 398 3.68 0.37 -3.91
C ALA A 398 2.35 0.81 -3.27
N ASN A 399 1.64 1.76 -3.91
CA ASN A 399 0.38 2.31 -3.41
C ASN A 399 0.46 2.81 -1.96
N GLY A 400 1.59 3.45 -1.61
CA GLY A 400 1.83 3.98 -0.27
C GLY A 400 2.15 2.94 0.81
N LYS A 401 2.18 1.64 0.49
CA LYS A 401 2.42 0.53 1.44
C LYS A 401 3.69 -0.25 1.10
N PHE A 402 4.32 -0.80 2.13
CA PHE A 402 5.52 -1.61 2.01
C PHE A 402 5.19 -3.10 1.89
N GLY A 403 6.03 -3.82 1.15
CA GLY A 403 6.04 -5.25 0.98
C GLY A 403 7.46 -5.78 0.78
N LEU A 404 7.58 -7.08 0.66
CA LEU A 404 8.83 -7.80 0.43
C LEU A 404 8.74 -8.58 -0.89
N ILE A 405 9.82 -8.57 -1.66
CA ILE A 405 9.95 -9.38 -2.89
C ILE A 405 11.21 -10.23 -2.85
N ASP A 406 11.20 -11.32 -3.60
CA ASP A 406 12.34 -12.18 -3.82
C ASP A 406 13.19 -11.76 -5.03
N LYS A 407 14.29 -12.47 -5.29
CA LYS A 407 15.22 -12.21 -6.43
C LYS A 407 14.60 -12.39 -7.81
N PHE A 408 13.45 -13.04 -7.91
CA PHE A 408 12.72 -13.22 -9.17
C PHE A 408 11.69 -12.11 -9.40
N GLY A 409 11.55 -11.17 -8.43
CA GLY A 409 10.55 -10.11 -8.45
C GLY A 409 9.19 -10.56 -7.96
N ALA A 410 9.05 -11.82 -7.49
CA ALA A 410 7.81 -12.32 -6.95
C ALA A 410 7.58 -11.79 -5.52
N PRO A 411 6.33 -11.49 -5.13
CA PRO A 411 6.04 -11.04 -3.79
C PRO A 411 6.28 -12.16 -2.77
N ILE A 412 7.03 -11.83 -1.70
CA ILE A 412 7.11 -12.62 -0.47
C ILE A 412 5.95 -12.21 0.44
N THR A 413 5.71 -10.90 0.51
CA THR A 413 4.50 -10.34 1.12
C THR A 413 3.92 -9.28 0.18
N GLU A 414 2.62 -9.12 0.21
CA GLU A 414 1.98 -7.99 -0.51
C GLU A 414 2.39 -6.64 0.10
N CYS A 415 2.25 -5.57 -0.68
CA CYS A 415 2.44 -4.20 -0.21
C CYS A 415 1.22 -3.75 0.60
N VAL A 416 1.12 -4.19 1.85
CA VAL A 416 0.01 -3.91 2.76
C VAL A 416 0.46 -3.27 4.09
N TYR A 417 1.76 -3.17 4.32
CA TYR A 417 2.32 -2.67 5.58
C TYR A 417 2.54 -1.15 5.52
N ASP A 418 2.27 -0.46 6.62
CA ASP A 418 2.56 0.97 6.78
C ASP A 418 4.06 1.22 6.91
N TYR A 419 4.78 0.23 7.43
CA TYR A 419 6.22 0.28 7.67
C TYR A 419 6.80 -1.13 7.74
N ILE A 420 8.00 -1.30 7.19
CA ILE A 420 8.87 -2.48 7.40
C ILE A 420 10.29 -1.95 7.67
N SER A 421 10.91 -2.38 8.78
CA SER A 421 12.32 -2.06 9.06
C SER A 421 13.27 -2.86 8.18
N ASP A 422 14.56 -2.58 8.25
CA ASP A 422 15.57 -3.53 7.79
C ASP A 422 15.56 -4.78 8.68
N PHE A 423 15.99 -5.91 8.13
CA PHE A 423 16.12 -7.16 8.89
C PHE A 423 17.24 -7.03 9.93
N ALA A 424 16.93 -7.38 11.16
CA ALA A 424 17.92 -7.44 12.23
C ALA A 424 18.76 -8.73 12.13
N ASN A 425 19.81 -8.83 12.95
CA ASN A 425 20.71 -9.99 12.97
C ASN A 425 20.01 -11.31 13.38
N ASP A 426 18.88 -11.21 14.06
CA ASP A 426 18.04 -12.35 14.45
C ASP A 426 17.16 -12.88 13.28
N GLY A 427 17.22 -12.24 12.11
CA GLY A 427 16.51 -12.67 10.90
C GLY A 427 15.12 -12.09 10.76
N TYR A 428 14.69 -11.20 11.66
CA TYR A 428 13.35 -10.61 11.63
C TYR A 428 13.37 -9.12 11.32
N ALA A 429 12.34 -8.65 10.60
CA ALA A 429 12.06 -7.24 10.35
C ALA A 429 10.80 -6.81 11.10
N LEU A 430 10.84 -5.68 11.80
CA LEU A 430 9.66 -5.08 12.40
C LEU A 430 8.75 -4.55 11.31
N ALA A 431 7.50 -4.97 11.28
CA ALA A 431 6.47 -4.45 10.40
C ALA A 431 5.29 -3.85 11.18
N LYS A 432 4.60 -2.90 10.57
CA LYS A 432 3.38 -2.29 11.09
C LYS A 432 2.28 -2.38 10.04
N LYS A 433 1.08 -2.80 10.45
CA LYS A 433 -0.14 -2.83 9.64
C LYS A 433 -1.30 -2.34 10.51
N SER A 434 -1.94 -1.24 10.11
CA SER A 434 -3.07 -0.66 10.87
C SER A 434 -2.79 -0.50 12.37
N ASN A 435 -1.61 0.06 12.72
CA ASN A 435 -1.10 0.22 14.10
C ASN A 435 -0.72 -1.07 14.86
N ILE A 436 -0.92 -2.24 14.27
CA ILE A 436 -0.46 -3.51 14.86
C ILE A 436 1.01 -3.69 14.52
N LYS A 437 1.83 -4.03 15.52
CA LYS A 437 3.25 -4.36 15.36
C LYS A 437 3.40 -5.88 15.25
N ILE A 438 4.05 -6.30 14.19
CA ILE A 438 4.42 -7.70 13.95
C ILE A 438 5.89 -7.77 13.51
N TYR A 439 6.43 -8.97 13.45
CA TYR A 439 7.75 -9.24 12.89
C TYR A 439 7.58 -10.15 11.69
N LEU A 440 8.30 -9.84 10.62
CA LEU A 440 8.33 -10.64 9.39
C LEU A 440 9.67 -11.37 9.32
N ASP A 441 9.65 -12.64 8.98
CA ASP A 441 10.84 -13.36 8.52
C ASP A 441 11.06 -13.14 7.00
N ARG A 442 12.10 -13.75 6.43
CA ARG A 442 12.44 -13.61 5.00
C ARG A 442 11.55 -14.45 4.08
N GLU A 443 10.82 -15.39 4.63
CA GLU A 443 9.86 -16.25 3.95
C GLU A 443 8.44 -15.64 3.93
N GLY A 444 8.25 -14.53 4.65
CA GLY A 444 6.96 -13.82 4.74
C GLY A 444 6.09 -14.27 5.91
N GLY A 445 6.62 -15.14 6.77
CA GLY A 445 5.98 -15.53 8.02
C GLY A 445 5.80 -14.33 8.95
N SER A 446 4.67 -14.30 9.66
CA SER A 446 4.32 -13.22 10.59
C SER A 446 4.45 -13.69 12.02
N TRP A 447 5.11 -12.90 12.88
CA TRP A 447 5.49 -13.27 14.23
C TRP A 447 5.15 -12.17 15.23
N ALA A 448 4.73 -12.55 16.43
CA ALA A 448 4.65 -11.66 17.60
C ALA A 448 5.84 -11.95 18.54
N LYS A 449 6.37 -10.91 19.19
CA LYS A 449 7.43 -11.08 20.21
C LYS A 449 6.81 -11.08 21.60
N VAL A 450 6.75 -12.27 22.22
CA VAL A 450 6.18 -12.51 23.57
C VAL A 450 7.29 -12.99 24.50
N ASN A 451 7.53 -12.26 25.59
CA ASN A 451 8.59 -12.60 26.55
C ASN A 451 9.97 -12.86 25.91
N GLY A 452 10.32 -12.06 24.88
CA GLY A 452 11.58 -12.15 24.14
C GLY A 452 11.66 -13.25 23.09
N LYS A 453 10.64 -14.10 22.96
CA LYS A 453 10.55 -15.17 21.95
C LYS A 453 9.59 -14.78 20.81
N TYR A 454 9.90 -15.24 19.61
CA TYR A 454 9.00 -15.08 18.45
C TYR A 454 7.99 -16.23 18.43
N VAL A 455 6.72 -15.88 18.31
CA VAL A 455 5.58 -16.80 18.20
C VAL A 455 4.87 -16.50 16.90
N GLU A 456 4.66 -17.51 16.06
CA GLU A 456 3.96 -17.33 14.79
C GLU A 456 2.53 -16.84 15.00
N VAL A 457 2.10 -15.90 14.20
CA VAL A 457 0.75 -15.34 14.22
C VAL A 457 0.18 -15.31 12.81
N LYS A 458 -1.10 -15.65 12.68
CA LYS A 458 -1.82 -15.52 11.41
C LYS A 458 -2.53 -14.17 11.38
N PHE A 459 -2.27 -13.39 10.31
CA PHE A 459 -2.90 -12.07 10.07
C PHE A 459 -3.70 -12.08 8.78
#